data_5a71bbb059d2e3f0399bcfe1eb8fa32e
#
_entry.id   5a71bbb059d2e3f0399bcfe1eb8fa32e
#
_cell.length_a   1.000
_cell.length_b   1.000
_cell.length_c   1.000
_cell.angle_alpha   90.00
_cell.angle_beta   90.00
_cell.angle_gamma   90.00
#
_symmetry.space_group_name_H-M   'P 1'
#
loop_
_entity.id
_entity.type
_entity.pdbx_description
1 polymer ?
#
loop_
_entity_poly.entity_id
_entity_poly.type
_entity_poly.pdbx_seq_one_letter_code
_entity_poly.pdbx_strand_id
1 'polypeptide(L)'
;MNTVRKLLLSLVTLAAFLLGVAAPRLQAEDQDRCQRRVAHAEHELHEAIEKHGRHSKQANHERRELHEARERCWSERHQWWDEHEHRWHKDRDWDERDHD
;
A
#
# COMPACT_ATOMS: atom_id res chain seq x y z
N MET A 1 14.31 2.58 -49.91
CA MET A 1 14.63 3.57 -48.87
C MET A 1 13.40 3.98 -48.03
N ASN A 2 12.23 4.17 -48.64
CA ASN A 2 11.02 4.57 -47.91
C ASN A 2 10.51 3.47 -46.96
N THR A 3 10.73 2.19 -47.23
CA THR A 3 10.33 1.06 -46.41
C THR A 3 11.14 0.96 -45.10
N VAL A 4 12.42 1.30 -45.14
CA VAL A 4 13.28 1.25 -43.95
C VAL A 4 12.94 2.38 -42.97
N ARG A 5 12.59 3.56 -43.45
CA ARG A 5 12.14 4.68 -42.60
C ARG A 5 10.82 4.39 -41.91
N LYS A 6 9.86 3.73 -42.61
CA LYS A 6 8.57 3.32 -42.03
C LYS A 6 8.74 2.27 -40.95
N LEU A 7 9.66 1.32 -41.11
CA LEU A 7 9.96 0.28 -40.12
C LEU A 7 10.63 0.85 -38.87
N LEU A 8 11.54 1.83 -39.02
CA LEU A 8 12.19 2.49 -37.89
C LEU A 8 11.22 3.31 -37.05
N LEU A 9 10.28 4.02 -37.68
CA LEU A 9 9.25 4.78 -36.99
C LEU A 9 8.29 3.89 -36.20
N SER A 10 7.95 2.71 -36.74
CA SER A 10 7.10 1.73 -36.07
C SER A 10 7.74 1.14 -34.81
N LEU A 11 9.07 0.91 -34.83
CA LEU A 11 9.80 0.40 -33.68
C LEU A 11 9.88 1.40 -32.51
N VAL A 12 10.06 2.70 -32.83
CA VAL A 12 10.09 3.76 -31.81
C VAL A 12 8.73 3.92 -31.13
N THR A 13 7.65 3.81 -31.89
CA THR A 13 6.28 3.92 -31.36
C THR A 13 5.95 2.76 -30.42
N LEU A 14 6.41 1.54 -30.73
CA LEU A 14 6.21 0.35 -29.89
C LEU A 14 6.97 0.47 -28.55
N ALA A 15 8.19 0.99 -28.54
CA ALA A 15 8.99 1.16 -27.35
C ALA A 15 8.35 2.18 -26.38
N ALA A 16 7.80 3.28 -26.90
CA ALA A 16 7.09 4.27 -26.09
C ALA A 16 5.81 3.71 -25.44
N PHE A 17 5.11 2.83 -26.13
CA PHE A 17 3.90 2.17 -25.62
C PHE A 17 4.22 1.21 -24.47
N LEU A 18 5.31 0.44 -24.57
CA LEU A 18 5.75 -0.48 -23.52
C LEU A 18 6.17 0.24 -22.24
N LEU A 19 6.81 1.39 -22.33
CA LEU A 19 7.18 2.21 -21.18
C LEU A 19 5.93 2.80 -20.48
N GLY A 20 4.90 3.16 -21.21
CA GLY A 20 3.65 3.68 -20.66
C GLY A 20 2.83 2.64 -19.92
N VAL A 21 2.94 1.35 -20.25
CA VAL A 21 2.21 0.24 -19.58
C VAL A 21 2.90 -0.21 -18.28
N ALA A 22 4.21 -0.03 -18.15
CA ALA A 22 4.97 -0.46 -16.96
C ALA A 22 4.70 0.38 -15.71
N ALA A 23 4.48 1.69 -15.84
CA ALA A 23 4.28 2.62 -14.72
C ALA A 23 3.00 2.33 -13.90
N PRO A 24 1.81 2.03 -14.49
CA PRO A 24 0.61 1.69 -13.72
C PRO A 24 0.72 0.40 -12.91
N ARG A 25 1.48 -0.58 -13.38
CA ARG A 25 1.70 -1.84 -12.65
C ARG A 25 2.48 -1.66 -11.36
N LEU A 26 3.52 -0.84 -11.37
CA LEU A 26 4.33 -0.55 -10.18
C LEU A 26 3.49 0.12 -9.09
N GLN A 27 2.62 1.05 -9.46
CA GLN A 27 1.71 1.71 -8.52
C GLN A 27 0.69 0.73 -7.92
N ALA A 28 0.13 -0.17 -8.73
CA ALA A 28 -0.82 -1.18 -8.26
C ALA A 28 -0.16 -2.17 -7.29
N GLU A 29 1.08 -2.59 -7.56
CA GLU A 29 1.84 -3.47 -6.68
C GLU A 29 2.14 -2.82 -5.33
N ASP A 30 2.50 -1.55 -5.33
CA ASP A 30 2.76 -0.79 -4.10
C ASP A 30 1.49 -0.62 -3.26
N GLN A 31 0.34 -0.37 -3.90
CA GLN A 31 -0.96 -0.31 -3.21
C GLN A 31 -1.31 -1.64 -2.56
N ASP A 32 -1.20 -2.74 -3.30
CA ASP A 32 -1.44 -4.09 -2.80
C ASP A 32 -0.55 -4.42 -1.61
N ARG A 33 0.72 -4.06 -1.68
CA ARG A 33 1.68 -4.29 -0.60
C ARG A 33 1.28 -3.56 0.66
N CYS A 34 0.90 -2.30 0.54
CA CYS A 34 0.43 -1.49 1.65
C CYS A 34 -0.84 -2.07 2.27
N GLN A 35 -1.84 -2.41 1.46
CA GLN A 35 -3.09 -3.02 1.94
C GLN A 35 -2.83 -4.31 2.70
N ARG A 36 -2.03 -5.22 2.16
CA ARG A 36 -1.71 -6.50 2.80
C ARG A 36 -0.97 -6.32 4.12
N ARG A 37 -0.04 -5.36 4.15
CA ARG A 37 0.74 -5.05 5.37
C ARG A 37 -0.17 -4.56 6.50
N VAL A 38 -1.06 -3.64 6.20
CA VAL A 38 -2.00 -3.10 7.17
C VAL A 38 -3.04 -4.14 7.57
N ALA A 39 -3.60 -4.87 6.62
CA ALA A 39 -4.57 -5.93 6.90
C ALA A 39 -3.98 -7.02 7.80
N HIS A 40 -2.74 -7.43 7.55
CA HIS A 40 -2.03 -8.39 8.38
C HIS A 40 -1.83 -7.86 9.81
N ALA A 41 -1.39 -6.62 9.95
CA ALA A 41 -1.18 -5.99 11.26
C ALA A 41 -2.49 -5.85 12.05
N GLU A 42 -3.59 -5.50 11.37
CA GLU A 42 -4.93 -5.46 11.98
C GLU A 42 -5.37 -6.84 12.47
N HIS A 43 -5.15 -7.87 11.67
CA HIS A 43 -5.49 -9.25 12.03
C HIS A 43 -4.70 -9.72 13.26
N GLU A 44 -3.40 -9.45 13.29
CA GLU A 44 -2.53 -9.79 14.42
C GLU A 44 -2.95 -9.07 15.71
N LEU A 45 -3.32 -7.80 15.60
CA LEU A 45 -3.84 -7.04 16.73
C LEU A 45 -5.14 -7.63 17.25
N HIS A 46 -6.05 -7.97 16.36
CA HIS A 46 -7.34 -8.58 16.73
C HIS A 46 -7.14 -9.92 17.48
N GLU A 47 -6.26 -10.76 16.97
CA GLU A 47 -5.91 -12.02 17.64
C GLU A 47 -5.27 -11.79 19.01
N ALA A 48 -4.37 -10.84 19.14
CA ALA A 48 -3.72 -10.53 20.41
C ALA A 48 -4.74 -10.05 21.46
N ILE A 49 -5.70 -9.22 21.04
CA ILE A 49 -6.78 -8.77 21.93
C ILE A 49 -7.64 -9.93 22.37
N GLU A 50 -8.02 -10.84 21.47
CA GLU A 50 -8.84 -12.01 21.79
C GLU A 50 -8.13 -12.98 22.74
N LYS A 51 -6.85 -13.24 22.52
CA LYS A 51 -6.07 -14.22 23.29
C LYS A 51 -5.54 -13.68 24.62
N HIS A 52 -5.17 -12.41 24.66
CA HIS A 52 -4.42 -11.83 25.78
C HIS A 52 -5.09 -10.62 26.43
N GLY A 53 -6.12 -10.07 25.80
CA GLY A 53 -6.83 -8.89 26.29
C GLY A 53 -6.36 -7.58 25.65
N ARG A 54 -7.24 -6.60 25.67
CA ARG A 54 -7.05 -5.31 25.02
C ARG A 54 -5.87 -4.52 25.56
N HIS A 55 -5.57 -4.67 26.85
CA HIS A 55 -4.49 -3.93 27.52
C HIS A 55 -3.24 -4.77 27.76
N SER A 56 -3.14 -5.93 27.11
CA SER A 56 -1.99 -6.81 27.24
C SER A 56 -0.74 -6.26 26.55
N LYS A 57 0.42 -6.78 26.94
CA LYS A 57 1.69 -6.47 26.27
C LYS A 57 1.66 -6.88 24.80
N GLN A 58 1.03 -8.01 24.51
CA GLN A 58 0.88 -8.54 23.16
C GLN A 58 0.05 -7.61 22.29
N ALA A 59 -1.08 -7.14 22.78
CA ALA A 59 -1.91 -6.18 22.07
C ALA A 59 -1.18 -4.85 21.83
N ASN A 60 -0.44 -4.36 22.84
CA ASN A 60 0.35 -3.13 22.71
C ASN A 60 1.45 -3.27 21.67
N HIS A 61 2.10 -4.44 21.61
CA HIS A 61 3.09 -4.73 20.59
C HIS A 61 2.47 -4.68 19.19
N GLU A 62 1.32 -5.31 18.99
CA GLU A 62 0.64 -5.34 17.71
C GLU A 62 0.08 -3.96 17.31
N ARG A 63 -0.31 -3.12 18.27
CA ARG A 63 -0.67 -1.71 17.98
C ARG A 63 0.50 -0.93 17.43
N ARG A 64 1.69 -1.14 17.97
CA ARG A 64 2.91 -0.50 17.43
C ARG A 64 3.21 -0.98 16.01
N GLU A 65 3.07 -2.28 15.76
CA GLU A 65 3.26 -2.86 14.43
C GLU A 65 2.27 -2.27 13.41
N LEU A 66 1.02 -2.12 13.81
CA LEU A 66 -0.01 -1.51 12.98
C LEU A 66 0.30 -0.04 12.68
N HIS A 67 0.70 0.70 13.71
CA HIS A 67 1.11 2.10 13.56
C HIS A 67 2.29 2.23 12.57
N GLU A 68 3.30 1.38 12.71
CA GLU A 68 4.45 1.36 11.79
C GLU A 68 4.04 0.99 10.36
N ALA A 69 3.11 0.08 10.19
CA ALA A 69 2.59 -0.28 8.87
C ALA A 69 1.91 0.91 8.19
N ARG A 70 1.08 1.66 8.93
CA ARG A 70 0.41 2.86 8.43
C ARG A 70 1.40 3.98 8.11
N GLU A 71 2.40 4.19 8.99
CA GLU A 71 3.47 5.17 8.77
C GLU A 71 4.26 4.85 7.50
N ARG A 72 4.56 3.58 7.28
CA ARG A 72 5.28 3.14 6.07
C ARG A 72 4.47 3.37 4.81
N CYS A 73 3.17 3.07 4.83
CA CYS A 73 2.26 3.40 3.72
C CYS A 73 2.25 4.90 3.44
N TRP A 74 2.16 5.70 4.48
CA TRP A 74 2.15 7.15 4.37
C TRP A 74 3.44 7.70 3.76
N SER A 75 4.61 7.21 4.24
CA SER A 75 5.91 7.66 3.76
C SER A 75 6.12 7.31 2.27
N GLU A 76 5.60 6.17 1.83
CA GLU A 76 5.74 5.72 0.44
C GLU A 76 4.76 6.40 -0.53
N ARG A 77 3.53 6.72 -0.07
CA ARG A 77 2.43 7.09 -0.95
C ARG A 77 1.64 8.33 -0.53
N HIS A 78 1.87 8.89 0.64
CA HIS A 78 1.04 9.94 1.25
C HIS A 78 -0.44 9.55 1.35
N GLN A 79 -0.69 8.26 1.57
CA GLN A 79 -2.00 7.66 1.79
C GLN A 79 -1.82 6.49 2.75
N TRP A 80 -2.88 6.15 3.47
CA TRP A 80 -2.89 4.93 4.28
C TRP A 80 -4.17 4.15 4.06
N TRP A 81 -4.09 2.82 4.19
CA TRP A 81 -5.21 1.93 4.01
C TRP A 81 -5.97 1.74 5.32
N ASP A 82 -7.29 1.93 5.28
CA ASP A 82 -8.20 1.67 6.40
C ASP A 82 -8.92 0.35 6.16
N GLU A 83 -8.52 -0.69 6.88
CA GLU A 83 -9.09 -2.02 6.75
C GLU A 83 -10.55 -2.08 7.23
N HIS A 84 -10.94 -1.27 8.20
CA HIS A 84 -12.31 -1.23 8.69
C HIS A 84 -13.28 -0.61 7.68
N GLU A 85 -12.87 0.49 7.05
CA GLU A 85 -13.69 1.22 6.10
C GLU A 85 -13.47 0.76 4.65
N HIS A 86 -12.48 -0.08 4.39
CA HIS A 86 -12.06 -0.53 3.07
C HIS A 86 -11.86 0.61 2.10
N ARG A 87 -11.11 1.64 2.55
CA ARG A 87 -10.79 2.79 1.72
C ARG A 87 -9.43 3.39 2.04
N TRP A 88 -8.93 4.14 1.09
CA TRP A 88 -7.71 4.92 1.26
C TRP A 88 -8.02 6.27 1.91
N HIS A 89 -7.21 6.64 2.91
CA HIS A 89 -7.25 7.97 3.53
C HIS A 89 -6.06 8.78 3.05
N LYS A 90 -6.30 10.06 2.77
CA LYS A 90 -5.27 11.03 2.36
C LYS A 90 -4.81 11.93 3.50
N ASP A 91 -5.42 11.82 4.66
CA ASP A 91 -5.11 12.59 5.85
C ASP A 91 -4.48 11.68 6.91
N ARG A 92 -3.58 12.22 7.73
CA ARG A 92 -2.94 11.47 8.83
C ARG A 92 -3.85 11.43 10.06
N ASP A 93 -4.97 10.77 9.96
CA ASP A 93 -5.98 10.68 11.03
C ASP A 93 -5.97 9.35 11.80
N TRP A 94 -5.06 8.43 11.48
CA TRP A 94 -4.97 7.14 12.19
C TRP A 94 -4.50 7.28 13.63
N ASP A 95 -3.71 8.29 13.96
CA ASP A 95 -3.21 8.52 15.31
C ASP A 95 -4.35 8.77 16.30
N GLU A 96 -5.42 9.41 15.88
CA GLU A 96 -6.61 9.65 16.70
C GLU A 96 -7.38 8.38 17.00
N ARG A 97 -7.36 7.41 16.07
CA ARG A 97 -8.06 6.13 16.19
C ARG A 97 -7.30 5.12 17.04
N ASP A 98 -5.99 5.18 17.02
CA ASP A 98 -5.12 4.23 17.75
C ASP A 98 -5.15 4.46 19.26
N HIS A 99 -5.68 5.58 19.72
CA HIS A 99 -5.82 5.90 21.14
C HIS A 99 -7.16 5.42 21.75
N ASP A 100 -8.09 5.04 20.91
CA ASP A 100 -9.38 4.51 21.33
C ASP A 100 -9.33 2.99 21.48
#